data_1abab4100741828276dbaec5e6449fd8
#
_entry.id   1abab4100741828276dbaec5e6449fd8
#
_cell.length_a   1.000
_cell.length_b   1.000
_cell.length_c   1.000
_cell.angle_alpha   90.00
_cell.angle_beta   90.00
_cell.angle_gamma   90.00
#
_symmetry.space_group_name_H-M   'P 1'
#
loop_
_entity.id
_entity.type
_entity.pdbx_description
1 polymer ?
#
loop_
_entity_poly.entity_id
_entity_poly.type
_entity_poly.pdbx_seq_one_letter_code
_entity_poly.pdbx_strand_id
1 'polypeptide(L)'
;MAKYLFKANIFAKLSEIVEANSEKEVIDKIKNQKSFEIKQKSLQIYPASIEIRKIKEKKEKNNMELKETVELMNSEDYKERFVAEYHQVKIRYEKLKNFCNKIEVETMLGKEVTKHDCPLTLLREQQKYMGSYLSVLEKRALIENIVL
;
A
#
# COMPACT_ATOMS: atom_id res chain seq x y z
N MET A 1 1.82 17.31 9.88
CA MET A 1 2.63 16.57 10.89
C MET A 1 3.20 15.33 10.24
N ALA A 2 4.46 14.99 10.49
CA ALA A 2 5.06 13.75 9.99
C ALA A 2 4.73 12.59 10.93
N LYS A 3 4.56 11.38 10.37
CA LYS A 3 4.32 10.14 11.12
C LYS A 3 5.62 9.38 11.30
N TYR A 4 5.87 8.89 12.50
CA TYR A 4 7.05 8.11 12.83
C TYR A 4 6.64 6.75 13.41
N LEU A 5 7.30 5.68 12.95
CA LEU A 5 7.22 4.36 13.55
C LEU A 5 8.37 4.23 14.55
N PHE A 6 8.08 3.89 15.78
CA PHE A 6 9.12 3.48 16.72
C PHE A 6 9.00 1.99 17.06
N LYS A 7 10.14 1.38 17.32
CA LYS A 7 10.25 0.02 17.84
C LYS A 7 11.18 0.04 19.04
N ALA A 8 10.75 -0.50 20.14
CA ALA A 8 11.56 -0.63 21.33
C ALA A 8 11.66 -2.11 21.71
N ASN A 9 12.89 -2.60 21.98
CA ASN A 9 13.11 -3.89 22.59
C ASN A 9 12.96 -3.74 24.09
N ILE A 10 11.80 -4.06 24.59
CA ILE A 10 11.52 -4.29 26.01
C ILE A 10 11.34 -5.80 26.11
N PHE A 11 10.96 -6.38 27.21
CA PHE A 11 10.61 -7.81 27.29
C PHE A 11 9.50 -8.24 26.29
N ALA A 12 8.87 -7.29 25.60
CA ALA A 12 7.99 -7.49 24.43
C ALA A 12 8.35 -6.47 23.34
N LYS A 13 8.24 -6.85 22.06
CA LYS A 13 8.40 -5.90 20.94
C LYS A 13 7.14 -5.03 20.85
N LEU A 14 7.28 -3.75 21.17
CA LEU A 14 6.25 -2.75 21.01
C LEU A 14 6.49 -1.98 19.71
N SER A 15 5.45 -1.80 18.89
CA SER A 15 5.50 -0.93 17.73
C SER A 15 4.23 -0.11 17.67
N GLU A 16 4.37 1.21 17.62
CA GLU A 16 3.25 2.16 17.55
C GLU A 16 3.58 3.28 16.57
N ILE A 17 2.55 3.86 15.95
CA ILE A 17 2.69 5.00 15.05
C ILE A 17 2.42 6.27 15.86
N VAL A 18 3.41 7.16 15.91
CA VAL A 18 3.32 8.43 16.64
C VAL A 18 3.43 9.59 15.65
N GLU A 19 2.50 10.53 15.71
CA GLU A 19 2.55 11.77 14.94
C GLU A 19 3.44 12.79 15.66
N ALA A 20 4.50 13.26 14.98
CA ALA A 20 5.44 14.22 15.54
C ALA A 20 6.11 15.07 14.43
N ASN A 21 6.65 16.23 14.83
CA ASN A 21 7.36 17.11 13.91
C ASN A 21 8.86 16.81 13.83
N SER A 22 9.41 16.08 14.81
CA SER A 22 10.82 15.67 14.87
C SER A 22 11.01 14.37 15.66
N GLU A 23 12.15 13.71 15.46
CA GLU A 23 12.53 12.51 16.22
C GLU A 23 12.67 12.76 17.72
N LYS A 24 13.13 13.97 18.11
CA LYS A 24 13.22 14.38 19.51
C LYS A 24 11.85 14.41 20.17
N GLU A 25 10.85 14.96 19.46
CA GLU A 25 9.47 14.98 19.95
C GLU A 25 8.88 13.57 20.11
N VAL A 26 9.25 12.62 19.23
CA VAL A 26 8.87 11.20 19.37
C VAL A 26 9.43 10.62 20.66
N ILE A 27 10.71 10.85 20.92
CA ILE A 27 11.37 10.35 22.14
C ILE A 27 10.70 10.92 23.40
N ASP A 28 10.40 12.22 23.40
CA ASP A 28 9.77 12.90 24.53
C ASP A 28 8.33 12.39 24.76
N LYS A 29 7.57 12.18 23.68
CA LYS A 29 6.24 11.59 23.74
C LYS A 29 6.27 10.16 24.30
N ILE A 30 7.21 9.32 23.85
CA ILE A 30 7.37 7.95 24.35
C ILE A 30 7.71 7.96 25.85
N LYS A 31 8.64 8.81 26.28
CA LYS A 31 9.05 8.91 27.70
C LYS A 31 7.95 9.44 28.62
N ASN A 32 7.12 10.34 28.10
CA ASN A 32 6.07 11.02 28.87
C ASN A 32 4.70 10.35 28.77
N GLN A 33 4.56 9.33 27.89
CA GLN A 33 3.30 8.63 27.69
C GLN A 33 2.99 7.75 28.91
N LYS A 34 2.19 8.31 29.84
CA LYS A 34 1.70 7.64 31.06
C LYS A 34 0.75 6.47 30.77
N SER A 35 0.35 6.26 29.55
CA SER A 35 -0.70 5.33 29.12
C SER A 35 -0.24 4.15 28.30
N PHE A 36 1.01 3.66 28.50
CA PHE A 36 1.17 2.25 28.29
C PHE A 36 0.45 1.55 29.45
N GLU A 37 -0.77 1.07 29.23
CA GLU A 37 -1.48 0.18 30.15
C GLU A 37 -0.77 -1.19 30.29
N ILE A 38 0.53 -1.17 30.36
CA ILE A 38 1.28 -2.27 30.89
C ILE A 38 1.33 -2.01 32.38
N LYS A 39 0.45 -2.70 33.12
CA LYS A 39 0.40 -2.71 34.61
C LYS A 39 1.70 -3.27 35.21
N GLN A 40 2.85 -2.79 34.78
CA GLN A 40 4.15 -3.17 35.35
C GLN A 40 4.93 -1.92 35.76
N LYS A 41 5.12 -1.79 37.05
CA LYS A 41 5.77 -0.68 37.76
C LYS A 41 7.28 -0.49 37.45
N SER A 42 7.86 -1.12 36.44
CA SER A 42 9.31 -1.10 36.21
C SER A 42 9.75 -1.24 34.74
N LEU A 43 9.10 -0.54 33.81
CA LEU A 43 9.59 -0.51 32.44
C LEU A 43 10.66 0.57 32.29
N GLN A 44 11.93 0.20 32.31
CA GLN A 44 13.04 1.07 31.92
C GLN A 44 13.24 0.97 30.42
N ILE A 45 12.92 2.06 29.68
CA ILE A 45 13.20 2.17 28.25
C ILE A 45 14.63 2.67 28.10
N TYR A 46 15.52 1.84 27.54
CA TYR A 46 16.89 2.24 27.24
C TYR A 46 16.93 2.94 25.88
N PRO A 47 17.42 4.19 25.78
CA PRO A 47 17.46 4.95 24.52
C PRO A 47 18.15 4.21 23.36
N ALA A 48 19.18 3.43 23.68
CA ALA A 48 19.93 2.63 22.70
C ALA A 48 19.11 1.47 22.06
N SER A 49 17.94 1.13 22.64
CA SER A 49 17.04 0.09 22.11
C SER A 49 15.89 0.62 21.29
N ILE A 50 15.80 1.95 21.11
CA ILE A 50 14.71 2.61 20.36
C ILE A 50 15.16 2.81 18.93
N GLU A 51 14.52 2.14 17.99
CA GLU A 51 14.69 2.38 16.56
C GLU A 51 13.57 3.28 16.08
N ILE A 52 13.91 4.49 15.61
CA ILE A 52 12.96 5.45 15.06
C ILE A 52 13.18 5.51 13.55
N ARG A 53 12.12 5.25 12.79
CA ARG A 53 12.12 5.42 11.34
C ARG A 53 11.04 6.43 10.95
N LYS A 54 11.42 7.47 10.23
CA LYS A 54 10.44 8.36 9.60
C LYS A 54 9.62 7.53 8.62
N ILE A 55 8.33 7.42 8.88
CA ILE A 55 7.42 6.81 7.92
C ILE A 55 7.24 7.87 6.83
N LYS A 56 7.82 7.63 5.64
CA LYS A 56 7.31 8.31 4.45
C LYS A 56 5.82 7.96 4.44
N GLU A 57 4.94 8.95 4.49
CA GLU A 57 3.50 8.70 4.36
C GLU A 57 3.33 7.80 3.15
N LYS A 58 3.07 6.51 3.40
CA LYS A 58 2.54 5.66 2.35
C LYS A 58 1.18 6.28 2.09
N LYS A 59 1.06 7.08 1.01
CA LYS A 59 -0.22 7.23 0.35
C LYS A 59 -0.85 5.86 0.41
N GLU A 60 -2.07 5.76 0.92
CA GLU A 60 -2.77 4.49 1.03
C GLU A 60 -2.43 3.68 -0.22
N LYS A 61 -1.89 2.48 -0.05
CA LYS A 61 -1.37 1.64 -1.16
C LYS A 61 -2.39 1.45 -2.30
N ASN A 62 -3.63 1.86 -2.09
CA ASN A 62 -4.71 1.84 -3.07
C ASN A 62 -4.60 2.92 -4.17
N ASN A 63 -3.64 3.85 -4.10
CA ASN A 63 -3.54 4.96 -5.07
C ASN A 63 -2.11 5.15 -5.64
N MET A 64 -1.35 4.06 -5.77
CA MET A 64 -0.06 4.08 -6.45
C MET A 64 -0.26 4.40 -7.94
N GLU A 65 0.46 5.37 -8.50
CA GLU A 65 0.45 5.64 -9.93
C GLU A 65 1.43 4.74 -10.69
N LEU A 66 1.18 4.51 -11.98
CA LEU A 66 2.06 3.66 -12.81
C LEU A 66 3.52 4.10 -12.78
N LYS A 67 3.79 5.41 -12.75
CA LYS A 67 5.17 5.94 -12.67
C LYS A 67 5.89 5.55 -11.37
N GLU A 68 5.14 5.39 -10.27
CA GLU A 68 5.70 5.03 -8.96
C GLU A 68 6.12 3.55 -8.90
N THR A 69 5.58 2.72 -9.80
CA THR A 69 5.98 1.31 -9.90
C THR A 69 7.32 1.10 -10.58
N VAL A 70 7.84 2.11 -11.32
CA VAL A 70 9.07 1.96 -12.11
C VAL A 70 10.29 1.74 -11.22
N GLU A 71 10.38 2.45 -10.10
CA GLU A 71 11.47 2.27 -9.14
C GLU A 71 11.48 0.85 -8.54
N LEU A 72 10.30 0.34 -8.19
CA LEU A 72 10.14 -1.02 -7.66
C LEU A 72 10.43 -2.09 -8.72
N MET A 73 10.09 -1.84 -10.00
CA MET A 73 10.41 -2.76 -11.11
C MET A 73 11.91 -2.93 -11.34
N ASN A 74 12.70 -1.90 -11.03
CA ASN A 74 14.16 -1.91 -11.17
C ASN A 74 14.88 -2.38 -9.90
N SER A 75 14.16 -2.77 -8.86
CA SER A 75 14.76 -3.27 -7.62
C SER A 75 15.48 -4.62 -7.83
N GLU A 76 16.55 -4.85 -7.11
CA GLU A 76 17.21 -6.15 -7.03
C GLU A 76 16.37 -7.18 -6.26
N ASP A 77 15.53 -6.72 -5.32
CA ASP A 77 14.61 -7.58 -4.57
C ASP A 77 13.42 -8.01 -5.43
N TYR A 78 13.28 -9.32 -5.63
CA TYR A 78 12.18 -9.88 -6.42
C TYR A 78 10.80 -9.60 -5.80
N LYS A 79 10.70 -9.45 -4.48
CA LYS A 79 9.44 -9.13 -3.81
C LYS A 79 8.98 -7.72 -4.13
N GLU A 80 9.89 -6.78 -4.25
CA GLU A 80 9.58 -5.42 -4.70
C GLU A 80 9.13 -5.40 -6.16
N ARG A 81 9.83 -6.15 -7.05
CA ARG A 81 9.39 -6.31 -8.45
C ARG A 81 8.03 -6.96 -8.56
N PHE A 82 7.74 -7.96 -7.71
CA PHE A 82 6.43 -8.60 -7.65
C PHE A 82 5.32 -7.61 -7.23
N VAL A 83 5.56 -6.80 -6.22
CA VAL A 83 4.64 -5.73 -5.79
C VAL A 83 4.40 -4.74 -6.91
N ALA A 84 5.44 -4.35 -7.63
CA ALA A 84 5.33 -3.45 -8.79
C ALA A 84 4.48 -4.05 -9.90
N GLU A 85 4.70 -5.32 -10.26
CA GLU A 85 3.91 -6.05 -11.25
C GLU A 85 2.43 -6.08 -10.89
N TYR A 86 2.12 -6.46 -9.64
CA TYR A 86 0.75 -6.46 -9.13
C TYR A 86 0.09 -5.09 -9.28
N HIS A 87 0.75 -4.03 -8.82
CA HIS A 87 0.19 -2.68 -8.91
C HIS A 87 0.04 -2.19 -10.34
N GLN A 88 0.98 -2.50 -11.24
CA GLN A 88 0.84 -2.17 -12.66
C GLN A 88 -0.39 -2.83 -13.29
N VAL A 89 -0.59 -4.12 -13.05
CA VAL A 89 -1.75 -4.83 -13.58
C VAL A 89 -3.03 -4.29 -12.96
N LYS A 90 -3.06 -4.08 -11.64
CA LYS A 90 -4.23 -3.56 -10.91
C LYS A 90 -4.67 -2.19 -11.42
N ILE A 91 -3.74 -1.25 -11.56
CA ILE A 91 -4.05 0.11 -12.05
C ILE A 91 -4.62 0.06 -13.47
N ARG A 92 -4.04 -0.75 -14.35
CA ARG A 92 -4.52 -0.90 -15.73
C ARG A 92 -5.88 -1.60 -15.78
N TYR A 93 -6.07 -2.63 -14.96
CA TYR A 93 -7.35 -3.34 -14.83
C TYR A 93 -8.47 -2.39 -14.40
N GLU A 94 -8.28 -1.60 -13.35
CA GLU A 94 -9.30 -0.68 -12.86
C GLU A 94 -9.62 0.43 -13.88
N LYS A 95 -8.62 0.96 -14.58
CA LYS A 95 -8.83 1.93 -15.66
C LYS A 95 -9.65 1.32 -16.80
N LEU A 96 -9.31 0.12 -17.23
CA LEU A 96 -10.01 -0.59 -18.31
C LEU A 96 -11.47 -0.91 -17.90
N LYS A 97 -11.65 -1.42 -16.67
CA LYS A 97 -12.97 -1.71 -16.10
C LYS A 97 -13.87 -0.47 -16.09
N ASN A 98 -13.36 0.65 -15.58
CA ASN A 98 -14.10 1.90 -15.52
C ASN A 98 -14.44 2.43 -16.92
N PHE A 99 -13.51 2.30 -17.86
CA PHE A 99 -13.73 2.68 -19.26
C PHE A 99 -14.83 1.84 -19.92
N CYS A 100 -14.78 0.51 -19.79
CA CYS A 100 -15.80 -0.38 -20.33
C CYS A 100 -17.18 -0.13 -19.70
N ASN A 101 -17.22 0.06 -18.36
CA ASN A 101 -18.46 0.37 -17.66
C ASN A 101 -19.07 1.68 -18.14
N LYS A 102 -18.22 2.71 -18.38
CA LYS A 102 -18.67 3.99 -18.92
C LYS A 102 -19.37 3.83 -20.28
N ILE A 103 -18.73 3.12 -21.21
CA ILE A 103 -19.27 2.85 -22.55
C ILE A 103 -20.64 2.13 -22.45
N GLU A 104 -20.72 1.10 -21.61
CA GLU A 104 -21.99 0.35 -21.43
C GLU A 104 -23.12 1.24 -20.88
N VAL A 105 -22.80 2.07 -19.86
CA VAL A 105 -23.77 3.00 -19.28
C VAL A 105 -24.22 4.05 -20.30
N GLU A 106 -23.29 4.62 -21.08
CA GLU A 106 -23.60 5.58 -22.14
C GLU A 106 -24.53 4.93 -23.17
N THR A 107 -24.25 3.69 -23.58
CA THR A 107 -25.10 2.92 -24.51
C THR A 107 -26.49 2.66 -23.91
N MET A 108 -26.58 2.22 -22.65
CA MET A 108 -27.85 1.95 -21.96
C MET A 108 -28.72 3.21 -21.84
N LEU A 109 -28.10 4.37 -21.69
CA LEU A 109 -28.76 5.66 -21.55
C LEU A 109 -29.09 6.31 -22.89
N GLY A 110 -28.76 5.70 -24.04
CA GLY A 110 -28.92 6.29 -25.39
C GLY A 110 -28.11 7.56 -25.59
N LYS A 111 -27.00 7.74 -24.83
CA LYS A 111 -26.11 8.90 -24.97
C LYS A 111 -25.10 8.67 -26.09
N GLU A 112 -24.44 9.76 -26.51
CA GLU A 112 -23.28 9.65 -27.38
C GLU A 112 -22.19 8.81 -26.67
N VAL A 113 -21.80 7.71 -27.31
CA VAL A 113 -20.82 6.77 -26.75
C VAL A 113 -19.42 7.33 -26.91
N THR A 114 -18.61 7.24 -25.86
CA THR A 114 -17.18 7.60 -25.89
C THR A 114 -16.48 6.87 -27.02
N LYS A 115 -15.84 7.62 -27.93
CA LYS A 115 -15.09 7.04 -29.07
C LYS A 115 -13.98 6.12 -28.59
N HIS A 116 -13.87 4.96 -29.22
CA HIS A 116 -12.81 4.00 -28.98
C HIS A 116 -12.56 3.17 -30.25
N ASP A 117 -11.28 2.86 -30.50
CA ASP A 117 -10.86 2.14 -31.70
C ASP A 117 -10.98 0.61 -31.54
N CYS A 118 -10.86 0.13 -30.30
CA CYS A 118 -10.89 -1.30 -30.01
C CYS A 118 -12.32 -1.75 -29.66
N PRO A 119 -12.82 -2.86 -30.24
CA PRO A 119 -14.14 -3.40 -29.90
C PRO A 119 -14.31 -3.64 -28.39
N LEU A 120 -15.47 -3.24 -27.84
CA LEU A 120 -15.76 -3.39 -26.41
C LEU A 120 -15.66 -4.86 -25.94
N THR A 121 -16.06 -5.81 -26.80
CA THR A 121 -15.93 -7.25 -26.52
C THR A 121 -14.51 -7.67 -26.24
N LEU A 122 -13.55 -7.20 -27.04
CA LEU A 122 -12.12 -7.49 -26.85
C LEU A 122 -11.57 -6.81 -25.59
N LEU A 123 -12.00 -5.57 -25.30
CA LEU A 123 -11.63 -4.87 -24.06
C LEU A 123 -12.15 -5.60 -22.82
N ARG A 124 -13.35 -6.16 -22.86
CA ARG A 124 -13.92 -7.00 -21.79
C ARG A 124 -13.17 -8.32 -21.63
N GLU A 125 -12.76 -8.93 -22.73
CA GLU A 125 -11.93 -10.12 -22.70
C GLU A 125 -10.56 -9.85 -22.04
N GLN A 126 -9.90 -8.75 -22.44
CA GLN A 126 -8.66 -8.30 -21.81
C GLN A 126 -8.86 -8.06 -20.31
N GLN A 127 -9.93 -7.36 -19.92
CA GLN A 127 -10.28 -7.13 -18.52
C GLN A 127 -10.41 -8.46 -17.74
N LYS A 128 -11.10 -9.45 -18.33
CA LYS A 128 -11.27 -10.79 -17.72
C LYS A 128 -9.90 -11.45 -17.44
N TYR A 129 -9.00 -11.46 -18.41
CA TYR A 129 -7.67 -12.08 -18.22
C TYR A 129 -6.82 -11.33 -17.21
N MET A 130 -6.87 -10.00 -17.20
CA MET A 130 -6.17 -9.20 -16.20
C MET A 130 -6.71 -9.48 -14.79
N GLY A 131 -8.02 -9.59 -14.62
CA GLY A 131 -8.64 -9.94 -13.33
C GLY A 131 -8.25 -11.34 -12.85
N SER A 132 -8.21 -12.32 -13.76
CA SER A 132 -7.74 -13.68 -13.45
C SER A 132 -6.28 -13.68 -13.02
N TYR A 133 -5.42 -12.91 -13.69
CA TYR A 133 -4.03 -12.79 -13.35
C TYR A 133 -3.81 -12.12 -11.99
N LEU A 134 -4.54 -11.04 -11.68
CA LEU A 134 -4.51 -10.41 -10.35
C LEU A 134 -4.85 -11.42 -9.24
N SER A 135 -5.89 -12.24 -9.44
CA SER A 135 -6.24 -13.29 -8.47
C SER A 135 -5.12 -14.30 -8.23
N VAL A 136 -4.34 -14.64 -9.27
CA VAL A 136 -3.16 -15.50 -9.12
C VAL A 136 -2.07 -14.80 -8.32
N LEU A 137 -1.77 -13.53 -8.63
CA LEU A 137 -0.76 -12.75 -7.90
C LEU A 137 -1.13 -12.58 -6.43
N GLU A 138 -2.41 -12.33 -6.11
CA GLU A 138 -2.89 -12.22 -4.73
C GLU A 138 -2.69 -13.53 -3.94
N LYS A 139 -2.99 -14.68 -4.55
CA LYS A 139 -2.74 -15.98 -3.93
C LYS A 139 -1.25 -16.26 -3.73
N ARG A 140 -0.43 -15.92 -4.71
CA ARG A 140 1.03 -16.05 -4.59
C ARG A 140 1.58 -15.15 -3.49
N ALA A 141 1.11 -13.91 -3.39
CA ALA A 141 1.53 -12.98 -2.34
C ALA A 141 1.27 -13.55 -0.94
N LEU A 142 0.11 -14.20 -0.74
CA LEU A 142 -0.21 -14.86 0.53
C LEU A 142 0.74 -16.04 0.83
N ILE A 143 1.03 -16.89 -0.17
CA ILE A 143 1.93 -18.04 -0.01
C ILE A 143 3.37 -17.58 0.26
N GLU A 144 3.82 -16.56 -0.44
CA GLU A 144 5.20 -16.05 -0.39
C GLU A 144 5.41 -14.99 0.72
N ASN A 145 4.35 -14.69 1.52
CA ASN A 145 4.36 -13.66 2.57
C ASN A 145 4.81 -12.29 2.03
N ILE A 146 4.26 -11.89 0.88
CA ILE A 146 4.47 -10.57 0.25
C ILE A 146 3.27 -9.68 0.61
N VAL A 147 3.55 -8.47 1.08
CA VAL A 147 2.51 -7.45 1.36
C VAL A 147 2.26 -6.64 0.10
N LEU A 148 1.02 -6.69 -0.43
CA LEU A 148 0.55 -5.95 -1.61
C LEU A 148 0.02 -4.56 -1.28
#